data_b2448b7c279a5e629b0423f85b86403d
#
_entry.id   b2448b7c279a5e629b0423f85b86403d
#
_cell.length_a   1.000
_cell.length_b   1.000
_cell.length_c   1.000
_cell.angle_alpha   90.00
_cell.angle_beta   90.00
_cell.angle_gamma   90.00
#
_symmetry.space_group_name_H-M   'P 1'
#
loop_
_entity.id
_entity.type
_entity.pdbx_description
1 polymer ?
#
loop_
_entity_poly.entity_id
_entity_poly.type
_entity_poly.pdbx_seq_one_letter_code
_entity_poly.pdbx_strand_id
1 'polypeptide(L)'
;MPTIDAAVRHDLSDAQWALLQPLLPPPATRGRPRRWPLRSLVDGVRHRVRVGCPWRDVPDRYGPWWRVYALFACWQLLGVWVRIEAALRARADSAGRLSWQVSVDSTISRAHIHAAGARRDSTNRVAGEPDHHALGRSRGGWGTKTHAVIDQHRGVLAFLLTPGQDGDSPQMIPVLEMIRVDRPGPGRPRRRPQRVLADKAYSSK
;
A
#
# COMPACT_ATOMS: atom_id res chain seq x y z
N MET A 1 20.73 30.71 -14.07
CA MET A 1 20.19 29.43 -14.56
C MET A 1 19.91 28.60 -13.33
N PRO A 2 18.66 28.28 -12.98
CA PRO A 2 18.44 27.35 -11.91
C PRO A 2 18.97 25.99 -12.35
N THR A 3 19.92 25.47 -11.60
CA THR A 3 20.41 24.10 -11.73
C THR A 3 19.22 23.17 -11.58
N ILE A 4 18.90 22.43 -12.63
CA ILE A 4 17.92 21.34 -12.57
C ILE A 4 18.49 20.36 -11.54
N ASP A 5 17.96 20.38 -10.32
CA ASP A 5 18.23 19.38 -9.32
C ASP A 5 17.99 18.02 -9.98
N ALA A 6 19.04 17.24 -10.14
CA ALA A 6 18.94 15.90 -10.72
C ALA A 6 17.82 15.18 -10.00
N ALA A 7 16.79 14.79 -10.73
CA ALA A 7 15.62 14.11 -10.18
C ALA A 7 16.10 13.00 -9.26
N VAL A 8 15.82 13.13 -7.98
CA VAL A 8 16.30 12.16 -7.00
C VAL A 8 15.64 10.83 -7.36
N ARG A 9 16.43 9.77 -7.41
CA ARG A 9 16.07 8.42 -7.89
C ARG A 9 14.70 7.90 -7.45
N HIS A 10 14.15 8.44 -6.37
CA HIS A 10 12.89 7.99 -5.78
C HIS A 10 11.74 8.99 -5.93
N ASP A 11 11.96 10.16 -6.50
CA ASP A 11 10.93 11.18 -6.66
C ASP A 11 10.05 10.88 -7.87
N LEU A 12 8.84 11.41 -7.86
CA LEU A 12 7.92 11.32 -8.99
C LEU A 12 8.41 12.19 -10.12
N SER A 13 8.48 11.64 -11.34
CA SER A 13 8.64 12.46 -12.53
C SER A 13 7.43 13.38 -12.72
N ASP A 14 7.58 14.43 -13.56
CA ASP A 14 6.47 15.33 -13.85
C ASP A 14 5.30 14.59 -14.49
N ALA A 15 5.58 13.65 -15.38
CA ALA A 15 4.56 12.81 -15.99
C ALA A 15 3.82 11.92 -14.94
N GLN A 16 4.55 11.36 -13.98
CA GLN A 16 3.95 10.59 -12.89
C GLN A 16 3.12 11.48 -11.97
N TRP A 17 3.62 12.68 -11.66
CA TRP A 17 2.88 13.65 -10.87
C TRP A 17 1.59 14.10 -11.56
N ALA A 18 1.64 14.40 -12.85
CA ALA A 18 0.47 14.77 -13.64
C ALA A 18 -0.62 13.68 -13.65
N LEU A 19 -0.23 12.40 -13.61
CA LEU A 19 -1.18 11.28 -13.49
C LEU A 19 -1.77 11.16 -12.09
N LEU A 20 -0.99 11.48 -11.05
CA LEU A 20 -1.39 11.36 -9.66
C LEU A 20 -2.23 12.54 -9.17
N GLN A 21 -1.85 13.75 -9.55
CA GLN A 21 -2.44 14.99 -9.05
C GLN A 21 -3.98 15.05 -9.12
N PRO A 22 -4.64 14.63 -10.21
CA PRO A 22 -6.11 14.65 -10.28
C PRO A 22 -6.80 13.66 -9.32
N LEU A 23 -6.06 12.69 -8.77
CA LEU A 23 -6.58 11.69 -7.83
C LEU A 23 -6.47 12.14 -6.37
N LEU A 24 -5.75 13.24 -6.13
CA LEU A 24 -5.50 13.75 -4.79
C LEU A 24 -6.72 14.51 -4.26
N PRO A 25 -6.92 14.53 -2.94
CA PRO A 25 -7.93 15.38 -2.35
C PRO A 25 -7.72 16.85 -2.73
N PRO A 26 -8.79 17.62 -2.96
CA PRO A 26 -8.68 19.05 -3.23
C PRO A 26 -7.97 19.75 -2.07
N PRO A 27 -7.26 20.85 -2.34
CA PRO A 27 -6.66 21.65 -1.29
C PRO A 27 -7.74 22.15 -0.32
N ALA A 28 -7.40 22.27 0.95
CA ALA A 28 -8.31 22.84 1.93
C ALA A 28 -8.66 24.29 1.53
N THR A 29 -9.96 24.60 1.49
CA THR A 29 -10.47 25.93 1.13
C THR A 29 -10.37 26.92 2.29
N ARG A 30 -10.18 26.44 3.51
CA ARG A 30 -10.07 27.24 4.72
C ARG A 30 -8.78 26.92 5.47
N GLY A 31 -8.25 27.91 6.18
CA GLY A 31 -7.03 27.79 6.99
C GLY A 31 -5.78 28.38 6.32
N ARG A 32 -4.65 28.29 7.05
CA ARG A 32 -3.37 28.82 6.54
C ARG A 32 -2.87 28.00 5.36
N PRO A 33 -2.42 28.60 4.25
CA PRO A 33 -1.84 27.91 3.11
C PRO A 33 -0.71 26.97 3.53
N ARG A 34 -0.54 25.86 2.80
CA ARG A 34 0.57 24.93 3.06
C ARG A 34 1.90 25.64 2.82
N ARG A 35 2.78 25.54 3.81
CA ARG A 35 4.16 26.04 3.67
C ARG A 35 4.98 25.15 2.72
N TRP A 36 4.70 23.83 2.71
CA TRP A 36 5.45 22.83 1.95
C TRP A 36 4.60 22.33 0.78
N PRO A 37 5.17 22.28 -0.44
CA PRO A 37 4.45 21.77 -1.61
C PRO A 37 3.93 20.35 -1.37
N LEU A 38 2.72 20.07 -1.82
CA LEU A 38 2.12 18.74 -1.64
C LEU A 38 2.95 17.64 -2.30
N ARG A 39 3.50 17.92 -3.51
CA ARG A 39 4.37 17.01 -4.24
C ARG A 39 5.58 16.59 -3.39
N SER A 40 6.28 17.56 -2.79
CA SER A 40 7.44 17.25 -1.94
C SER A 40 7.08 16.34 -0.76
N LEU A 41 5.94 16.58 -0.11
CA LEU A 41 5.49 15.72 0.98
C LEU A 41 5.14 14.30 0.50
N VAL A 42 4.52 14.17 -0.68
CA VAL A 42 4.21 12.86 -1.29
C VAL A 42 5.50 12.14 -1.69
N ASP A 43 6.46 12.84 -2.25
CA ASP A 43 7.78 12.28 -2.58
C ASP A 43 8.52 11.83 -1.32
N GLY A 44 8.39 12.56 -0.21
CA GLY A 44 8.91 12.14 1.10
C GLY A 44 8.28 10.84 1.62
N VAL A 45 6.97 10.66 1.46
CA VAL A 45 6.30 9.39 1.78
C VAL A 45 6.84 8.27 0.90
N ARG A 46 6.95 8.50 -0.42
CA ARG A 46 7.54 7.52 -1.36
C ARG A 46 8.97 7.17 -1.01
N HIS A 47 9.79 8.16 -0.71
CA HIS A 47 11.18 7.95 -0.29
C HIS A 47 11.23 7.00 0.91
N ARG A 48 10.50 7.33 1.96
CA ARG A 48 10.42 6.49 3.16
C ARG A 48 10.04 5.04 2.86
N VAL A 49 8.98 4.85 2.06
CA VAL A 49 8.49 3.50 1.71
C VAL A 49 9.52 2.72 0.89
N ARG A 50 10.20 3.35 -0.04
CA ARG A 50 11.16 2.69 -0.93
C ARG A 50 12.51 2.40 -0.26
N VAL A 51 12.95 3.29 0.61
CA VAL A 51 14.25 3.16 1.32
C VAL A 51 14.08 2.33 2.61
N GLY A 52 12.89 2.31 3.19
CA GLY A 52 12.63 1.61 4.46
C GLY A 52 13.17 2.35 5.69
N CYS A 53 13.58 3.63 5.56
CA CYS A 53 14.13 4.39 6.66
C CYS A 53 13.09 4.72 7.73
N PRO A 54 13.47 5.00 8.99
CA PRO A 54 12.60 5.61 9.98
C PRO A 54 12.03 6.94 9.47
N TRP A 55 10.85 7.33 9.95
CA TRP A 55 10.26 8.62 9.56
C TRP A 55 11.17 9.81 9.87
N ARG A 56 11.91 9.76 10.96
CA ARG A 56 12.82 10.83 11.38
C ARG A 56 14.02 11.04 10.46
N ASP A 57 14.34 10.02 9.65
CA ASP A 57 15.48 10.02 8.73
C ASP A 57 15.04 10.42 7.29
N VAL A 58 13.78 10.82 7.11
CA VAL A 58 13.30 11.38 5.84
C VAL A 58 14.02 12.70 5.59
N PRO A 59 14.70 12.86 4.42
CA PRO A 59 15.47 14.07 4.12
C PRO A 59 14.65 15.36 4.15
N ASP A 60 15.23 16.43 4.70
CA ASP A 60 14.58 17.74 4.87
C ASP A 60 14.13 18.40 3.56
N ARG A 61 14.71 18.02 2.41
CA ARG A 61 14.26 18.48 1.09
C ARG A 61 12.79 18.19 0.79
N TYR A 62 12.21 17.18 1.43
CA TYR A 62 10.78 16.85 1.32
C TYR A 62 9.91 17.63 2.31
N GLY A 63 10.54 18.40 3.20
CA GLY A 63 9.91 19.06 4.34
C GLY A 63 10.19 18.32 5.66
N PRO A 64 9.82 18.90 6.77
CA PRO A 64 10.05 18.30 8.08
C PRO A 64 9.39 16.92 8.16
N TRP A 65 10.14 15.92 8.64
CA TRP A 65 9.67 14.53 8.70
C TRP A 65 8.28 14.37 9.34
N TRP A 66 7.98 15.15 10.36
CA TRP A 66 6.68 15.10 11.04
C TRP A 66 5.52 15.60 10.16
N ARG A 67 5.77 16.49 9.20
CA ARG A 67 4.77 16.90 8.18
C ARG A 67 4.54 15.81 7.14
N VAL A 68 5.61 15.14 6.72
CA VAL A 68 5.52 13.97 5.82
C VAL A 68 4.72 12.85 6.49
N TYR A 69 5.04 12.55 7.75
CA TYR A 69 4.29 11.57 8.54
C TYR A 69 2.82 11.97 8.75
N ALA A 70 2.56 13.22 9.10
CA ALA A 70 1.18 13.70 9.30
C ALA A 70 0.34 13.60 8.02
N LEU A 71 0.91 13.87 6.83
CA LEU A 71 0.23 13.64 5.56
C LEU A 71 -0.09 12.15 5.37
N PHE A 72 0.91 11.29 5.58
CA PHE A 72 0.74 9.84 5.45
C PHE A 72 -0.37 9.33 6.35
N ALA A 73 -0.30 9.65 7.65
CA ALA A 73 -1.27 9.18 8.65
C ALA A 73 -2.69 9.71 8.37
N CYS A 74 -2.82 10.99 8.05
CA CYS A 74 -4.12 11.58 7.69
C CYS A 74 -4.73 10.89 6.47
N TRP A 75 -3.95 10.68 5.41
CA TRP A 75 -4.43 10.02 4.20
C TRP A 75 -4.70 8.53 4.40
N GLN A 76 -4.02 7.89 5.35
CA GLN A 76 -4.30 6.52 5.76
C GLN A 76 -5.68 6.43 6.42
N LEU A 77 -5.94 7.28 7.41
CA LEU A 77 -7.21 7.31 8.12
C LEU A 77 -8.40 7.66 7.20
N LEU A 78 -8.18 8.56 6.25
CA LEU A 78 -9.20 8.98 5.28
C LEU A 78 -9.34 8.01 4.08
N GLY A 79 -8.58 6.92 4.02
CA GLY A 79 -8.60 5.96 2.91
C GLY A 79 -8.15 6.55 1.56
N VAL A 80 -7.38 7.65 1.57
CA VAL A 80 -6.92 8.32 0.34
C VAL A 80 -5.98 7.42 -0.44
N TRP A 81 -5.05 6.73 0.25
CA TRP A 81 -4.09 5.84 -0.40
C TRP A 81 -4.79 4.70 -1.15
N VAL A 82 -5.82 4.11 -0.54
CA VAL A 82 -6.62 3.04 -1.16
C VAL A 82 -7.33 3.53 -2.42
N ARG A 83 -7.90 4.75 -2.39
CA ARG A 83 -8.56 5.34 -3.57
C ARG A 83 -7.56 5.63 -4.69
N ILE A 84 -6.39 6.17 -4.36
CA ILE A 84 -5.32 6.42 -5.33
C ILE A 84 -4.89 5.10 -5.99
N GLU A 85 -4.64 4.08 -5.20
CA GLU A 85 -4.23 2.77 -5.69
C GLU A 85 -5.28 2.14 -6.60
N ALA A 86 -6.55 2.15 -6.20
CA ALA A 86 -7.66 1.65 -7.01
C ALA A 86 -7.76 2.36 -8.37
N ALA A 87 -7.63 3.69 -8.37
CA ALA A 87 -7.67 4.48 -9.60
C ALA A 87 -6.47 4.22 -10.52
N LEU A 88 -5.26 4.04 -9.95
CA LEU A 88 -4.06 3.69 -10.72
C LEU A 88 -4.16 2.29 -11.31
N ARG A 89 -4.70 1.33 -10.55
CA ARG A 89 -4.98 -0.04 -11.04
C ARG A 89 -5.97 -0.03 -12.20
N ALA A 90 -7.08 0.70 -12.07
CA ALA A 90 -8.08 0.83 -13.12
C ALA A 90 -7.49 1.41 -14.41
N ARG A 91 -6.63 2.43 -14.30
CA ARG A 91 -5.89 2.99 -15.43
C ARG A 91 -4.89 2.01 -16.06
N ALA A 92 -4.20 1.23 -15.23
CA ALA A 92 -3.26 0.22 -15.70
C ALA A 92 -3.98 -0.90 -16.47
N ASP A 93 -5.13 -1.38 -15.97
CA ASP A 93 -5.95 -2.40 -16.64
C ASP A 93 -6.50 -1.88 -17.98
N SER A 94 -7.06 -0.68 -18.00
CA SER A 94 -7.58 -0.08 -19.22
C SER A 94 -6.51 0.17 -20.30
N ALA A 95 -5.27 0.38 -19.89
CA ALA A 95 -4.12 0.54 -20.78
C ALA A 95 -3.44 -0.81 -21.16
N GLY A 96 -4.01 -1.94 -20.77
CA GLY A 96 -3.43 -3.27 -21.02
C GLY A 96 -2.12 -3.55 -20.30
N ARG A 97 -1.79 -2.76 -19.27
CA ARG A 97 -0.55 -2.88 -18.49
C ARG A 97 -0.69 -3.73 -17.24
N LEU A 98 -1.86 -4.31 -17.02
CA LEU A 98 -2.12 -5.24 -15.93
C LEU A 98 -2.30 -6.63 -16.49
N SER A 99 -1.53 -7.60 -15.99
CA SER A 99 -1.67 -9.00 -16.35
C SER A 99 -2.72 -9.69 -15.47
N TRP A 100 -3.58 -10.50 -16.09
CA TRP A 100 -4.55 -11.31 -15.38
C TRP A 100 -4.09 -12.75 -15.15
N GLN A 101 -2.83 -13.04 -15.41
CA GLN A 101 -2.09 -14.13 -14.79
C GLN A 101 -1.54 -13.63 -13.47
N VAL A 102 -1.90 -14.27 -12.37
CA VAL A 102 -1.52 -13.81 -11.03
C VAL A 102 -0.75 -14.89 -10.30
N SER A 103 0.13 -14.45 -9.42
CA SER A 103 0.82 -15.31 -8.45
C SER A 103 0.27 -15.01 -7.05
N VAL A 104 0.04 -16.06 -6.27
CA VAL A 104 -0.33 -15.96 -4.86
C VAL A 104 0.84 -16.45 -4.04
N ASP A 105 1.25 -15.63 -3.08
CA ASP A 105 2.36 -15.95 -2.16
C ASP A 105 2.12 -15.33 -0.79
N SER A 106 2.81 -15.86 0.21
CA SER A 106 2.74 -15.35 1.57
C SER A 106 4.11 -14.95 2.11
N THR A 107 4.12 -13.91 2.89
CA THR A 107 5.32 -13.41 3.59
C THR A 107 5.02 -13.19 5.07
N ILE A 108 5.97 -13.51 5.94
CA ILE A 108 5.86 -13.31 7.39
C ILE A 108 6.68 -12.09 7.80
N SER A 109 6.01 -11.11 8.40
CA SER A 109 6.65 -9.98 9.08
C SER A 109 6.70 -10.26 10.58
N ARG A 110 7.90 -10.47 11.11
CA ARG A 110 8.09 -10.72 12.54
C ARG A 110 8.09 -9.40 13.31
N ALA A 111 7.37 -9.37 14.42
CA ALA A 111 7.43 -8.24 15.34
C ALA A 111 8.79 -8.23 16.05
N HIS A 112 9.40 -7.04 16.14
CA HIS A 112 10.59 -6.89 16.95
C HIS A 112 10.26 -7.18 18.41
N ILE A 113 11.23 -7.71 19.17
CA ILE A 113 11.03 -8.05 20.60
C ILE A 113 10.51 -6.87 21.42
N HIS A 114 10.94 -5.66 21.11
CA HIS A 114 10.45 -4.42 21.76
C HIS A 114 9.03 -4.01 21.33
N ALA A 115 8.50 -4.57 20.25
CA ALA A 115 7.13 -4.33 19.80
C ALA A 115 6.11 -5.33 20.41
N ALA A 116 6.58 -6.37 21.12
CA ALA A 116 5.73 -7.39 21.72
C ALA A 116 4.75 -6.82 22.78
N GLY A 117 5.06 -5.66 23.36
CA GLY A 117 4.19 -4.93 24.29
C GLY A 117 3.31 -3.86 23.64
N ALA A 118 3.28 -3.77 22.31
CA ALA A 118 2.41 -2.82 21.61
C ALA A 118 0.94 -3.10 21.93
N ARG A 119 0.18 -2.03 22.23
CA ARG A 119 -1.25 -2.15 22.55
C ARG A 119 -2.01 -2.61 21.30
N ARG A 120 -2.95 -3.53 21.50
CA ARG A 120 -3.84 -4.04 20.44
C ARG A 120 -5.11 -3.18 20.27
N ASP A 121 -5.36 -2.31 21.23
CA ASP A 121 -6.53 -1.41 21.29
C ASP A 121 -6.10 -0.02 20.84
N SER A 122 -6.03 0.23 19.55
CA SER A 122 -5.87 1.60 19.07
C SER A 122 -7.25 2.24 18.85
N THR A 123 -7.41 3.46 19.33
CA THR A 123 -8.60 4.28 19.07
C THR A 123 -8.67 4.76 17.62
N ASN A 124 -7.56 4.66 16.89
CA ASN A 124 -7.40 5.12 15.50
C ASN A 124 -7.36 3.92 14.54
N ARG A 125 -8.43 3.15 14.46
CA ARG A 125 -8.53 2.03 13.51
C ARG A 125 -8.73 2.53 12.09
N VAL A 126 -8.03 1.90 11.15
CA VAL A 126 -8.24 2.09 9.71
C VAL A 126 -9.36 1.16 9.26
N ALA A 127 -10.22 1.63 8.36
CA ALA A 127 -11.29 0.79 7.81
C ALA A 127 -10.72 -0.48 7.17
N GLY A 128 -11.26 -1.63 7.56
CA GLY A 128 -10.80 -2.95 7.09
C GLY A 128 -9.63 -3.54 7.89
N GLU A 129 -9.18 -2.89 8.95
CA GLU A 129 -8.15 -3.44 9.82
C GLU A 129 -8.72 -4.59 10.68
N PRO A 130 -8.04 -5.77 10.76
CA PRO A 130 -8.46 -6.88 11.61
C PRO A 130 -8.50 -6.49 13.10
N ASP A 131 -9.43 -7.06 13.86
CA ASP A 131 -9.64 -6.73 15.28
C ASP A 131 -8.42 -6.88 16.17
N HIS A 132 -7.52 -7.79 15.83
CA HIS A 132 -6.26 -8.05 16.55
C HIS A 132 -5.03 -7.59 15.76
N HIS A 133 -5.19 -6.65 14.82
CA HIS A 133 -4.14 -6.15 13.91
C HIS A 133 -3.41 -7.27 13.14
N ALA A 134 -4.06 -8.43 12.93
CA ALA A 134 -3.47 -9.63 12.37
C ALA A 134 -2.17 -10.08 13.07
N LEU A 135 -2.02 -9.77 14.36
CA LEU A 135 -0.85 -10.16 15.15
C LEU A 135 -1.10 -11.48 15.87
N GLY A 136 -0.28 -12.48 15.60
CA GLY A 136 -0.35 -13.78 16.21
C GLY A 136 1.01 -14.38 16.55
N ARG A 137 1.04 -15.41 17.38
CA ARG A 137 2.28 -16.05 17.84
C ARG A 137 2.49 -17.40 17.14
N SER A 138 3.51 -17.47 16.33
CA SER A 138 4.02 -18.71 15.72
C SER A 138 5.19 -19.27 16.55
N ARG A 139 5.75 -20.42 16.13
CA ARG A 139 6.99 -20.97 16.72
C ARG A 139 8.16 -19.96 16.63
N GLY A 140 8.17 -19.09 15.63
CA GLY A 140 9.18 -18.04 15.44
C GLY A 140 8.89 -16.73 16.20
N GLY A 141 7.89 -16.69 17.09
CA GLY A 141 7.51 -15.52 17.86
C GLY A 141 6.29 -14.80 17.28
N TRP A 142 6.07 -13.57 17.75
CA TRP A 142 4.99 -12.70 17.27
C TRP A 142 5.22 -12.24 15.83
N GLY A 143 4.19 -12.27 15.00
CA GLY A 143 4.26 -11.83 13.62
C GLY A 143 2.92 -11.74 12.95
N THR A 144 2.94 -11.13 11.78
CA THR A 144 1.81 -11.01 10.87
C THR A 144 2.18 -11.66 9.55
N LYS A 145 1.29 -12.44 8.98
CA LYS A 145 1.46 -13.01 7.66
C LYS A 145 0.68 -12.16 6.65
N THR A 146 1.32 -11.84 5.54
CA THR A 146 0.72 -11.14 4.41
C THR A 146 0.57 -12.12 3.25
N HIS A 147 -0.65 -12.41 2.84
CA HIS A 147 -0.95 -13.14 1.62
C HIS A 147 -1.20 -12.11 0.51
N ALA A 148 -0.47 -12.18 -0.58
CA ALA A 148 -0.55 -11.21 -1.67
C ALA A 148 -0.90 -11.89 -2.99
N VAL A 149 -1.75 -11.23 -3.77
CA VAL A 149 -2.01 -11.57 -5.17
C VAL A 149 -1.31 -10.53 -6.03
N ILE A 150 -0.37 -10.98 -6.84
CA ILE A 150 0.51 -10.12 -7.63
C ILE A 150 0.39 -10.50 -9.09
N ASP A 151 0.29 -9.52 -9.98
CA ASP A 151 0.31 -9.76 -11.43
C ASP A 151 1.75 -10.02 -11.93
N GLN A 152 1.90 -10.43 -13.20
CA GLN A 152 3.22 -10.71 -13.80
C GLN A 152 4.09 -9.45 -13.97
N HIS A 153 3.51 -8.25 -13.85
CA HIS A 153 4.22 -6.97 -13.89
C HIS A 153 4.55 -6.43 -12.49
N ARG A 154 4.37 -7.27 -11.43
CA ARG A 154 4.61 -6.95 -10.03
C ARG A 154 3.61 -5.95 -9.44
N GLY A 155 2.45 -5.78 -10.06
CA GLY A 155 1.34 -5.02 -9.51
C GLY A 155 0.59 -5.85 -8.46
N VAL A 156 0.43 -5.31 -7.25
CA VAL A 156 -0.37 -5.97 -6.21
C VAL A 156 -1.85 -5.76 -6.54
N LEU A 157 -2.63 -6.84 -6.69
CA LEU A 157 -4.06 -6.81 -6.95
C LEU A 157 -4.90 -6.92 -5.70
N ALA A 158 -4.46 -7.71 -4.75
CA ALA A 158 -5.08 -7.88 -3.45
C ALA A 158 -4.04 -8.30 -2.42
N PHE A 159 -4.30 -8.04 -1.15
CA PHE A 159 -3.54 -8.60 -0.04
C PHE A 159 -4.46 -8.80 1.16
N LEU A 160 -4.15 -9.84 1.95
CA LEU A 160 -4.84 -10.20 3.17
C LEU A 160 -3.82 -10.35 4.28
N LEU A 161 -4.11 -9.79 5.45
CA LEU A 161 -3.29 -9.93 6.64
C LEU A 161 -3.92 -10.96 7.57
N THR A 162 -3.11 -11.90 8.04
CA THR A 162 -3.52 -12.91 9.02
C THR A 162 -2.50 -13.02 10.15
N PRO A 163 -2.91 -13.55 11.32
CA PRO A 163 -1.97 -13.89 12.37
C PRO A 163 -0.86 -14.82 11.88
N GLY A 164 0.36 -14.63 12.40
CA GLY A 164 1.55 -15.34 11.90
C GLY A 164 1.52 -16.86 11.99
N GLN A 165 0.65 -17.45 12.82
CA GLN A 165 0.46 -18.90 12.95
C GLN A 165 -0.53 -19.49 11.93
N ASP A 166 -1.31 -18.67 11.22
CA ASP A 166 -2.35 -19.16 10.32
C ASP A 166 -1.73 -19.88 9.11
N GLY A 167 -2.41 -20.94 8.65
CA GLY A 167 -2.01 -21.68 7.46
C GLY A 167 -2.22 -20.88 6.17
N ASP A 168 -1.44 -21.17 5.12
CA ASP A 168 -1.54 -20.47 3.83
C ASP A 168 -2.72 -20.98 3.00
N SER A 169 -2.93 -22.30 2.97
CA SER A 169 -3.95 -22.94 2.13
C SER A 169 -5.37 -22.38 2.35
N PRO A 170 -5.87 -22.18 3.59
CA PRO A 170 -7.19 -21.60 3.82
C PRO A 170 -7.34 -20.17 3.34
N GLN A 171 -6.24 -19.44 3.17
CA GLN A 171 -6.26 -18.00 2.83
C GLN A 171 -6.29 -17.76 1.31
N MET A 172 -6.10 -18.79 0.51
CA MET A 172 -6.07 -18.66 -0.96
C MET A 172 -7.39 -18.11 -1.51
N ILE A 173 -8.51 -18.71 -1.16
CA ILE A 173 -9.82 -18.25 -1.65
C ILE A 173 -10.16 -16.85 -1.14
N PRO A 174 -10.06 -16.56 0.17
CA PRO A 174 -10.29 -15.21 0.69
C PRO A 174 -9.47 -14.13 -0.02
N VAL A 175 -8.16 -14.33 -0.22
CA VAL A 175 -7.33 -13.32 -0.88
C VAL A 175 -7.67 -13.11 -2.35
N LEU A 176 -8.05 -14.19 -3.06
CA LEU A 176 -8.51 -14.11 -4.46
C LEU A 176 -9.85 -13.36 -4.58
N GLU A 177 -10.76 -13.54 -3.65
CA GLU A 177 -12.05 -12.85 -3.61
C GLU A 177 -11.91 -11.33 -3.37
N MET A 178 -10.81 -10.90 -2.76
CA MET A 178 -10.50 -9.48 -2.57
C MET A 178 -10.05 -8.78 -3.85
N ILE A 179 -9.75 -9.52 -4.93
CA ILE A 179 -9.37 -8.90 -6.21
C ILE A 179 -10.52 -8.03 -6.70
N ARG A 180 -10.22 -6.76 -6.88
CA ARG A 180 -11.14 -5.78 -7.43
C ARG A 180 -10.40 -4.72 -8.22
N VAL A 181 -10.64 -4.70 -9.52
CA VAL A 181 -10.12 -3.67 -10.43
C VAL A 181 -11.32 -2.98 -11.07
N ASP A 182 -11.55 -1.75 -10.67
CA ASP A 182 -12.65 -0.94 -11.21
C ASP A 182 -12.34 -0.54 -12.66
N ARG A 183 -13.38 -0.26 -13.44
CA ARG A 183 -13.23 0.26 -14.79
C ARG A 183 -13.29 1.78 -14.78
N PRO A 184 -12.54 2.49 -15.65
CA PRO A 184 -12.63 3.95 -15.74
C PRO A 184 -13.99 4.48 -16.23
N GLY A 185 -14.84 3.60 -16.75
CA GLY A 185 -16.19 3.88 -17.26
C GLY A 185 -17.24 2.96 -16.67
N PRO A 186 -18.46 2.98 -17.21
CA PRO A 186 -19.54 2.11 -16.76
C PRO A 186 -19.18 0.64 -16.93
N GLY A 187 -19.60 -0.19 -16.00
CA GLY A 187 -19.40 -1.62 -16.04
C GLY A 187 -19.00 -2.22 -14.70
N ARG A 188 -19.08 -3.55 -14.59
CA ARG A 188 -18.73 -4.27 -13.37
C ARG A 188 -17.21 -4.31 -13.19
N PRO A 189 -16.71 -4.16 -11.95
CA PRO A 189 -15.31 -4.39 -11.64
C PRO A 189 -14.85 -5.78 -12.08
N ARG A 190 -13.64 -5.88 -12.56
CA ARG A 190 -13.00 -7.15 -12.85
C ARG A 190 -12.46 -7.76 -11.55
N ARG A 191 -12.77 -9.05 -11.31
CA ARG A 191 -12.45 -9.72 -10.04
C ARG A 191 -11.78 -11.08 -10.25
N ARG A 192 -11.88 -11.68 -11.43
CA ARG A 192 -11.40 -13.04 -11.68
C ARG A 192 -10.14 -13.03 -12.52
N PRO A 193 -9.02 -13.59 -12.02
CA PRO A 193 -7.83 -13.80 -12.82
C PRO A 193 -8.10 -14.87 -13.91
N GLN A 194 -7.32 -14.83 -14.98
CA GLN A 194 -7.35 -15.84 -16.04
C GLN A 194 -6.55 -17.09 -15.65
N ARG A 195 -5.49 -16.91 -14.90
CA ARG A 195 -4.63 -17.98 -14.37
C ARG A 195 -4.12 -17.61 -13.01
N VAL A 196 -4.06 -18.59 -12.12
CA VAL A 196 -3.47 -18.45 -10.78
C VAL A 196 -2.27 -19.38 -10.70
N LEU A 197 -1.15 -18.86 -10.26
CA LEU A 197 0.07 -19.57 -9.90
C LEU A 197 0.21 -19.49 -8.39
N ALA A 198 0.38 -20.61 -7.73
CA ALA A 198 0.57 -20.65 -6.27
C ALA A 198 1.58 -21.75 -5.93
N ASP A 199 2.26 -21.60 -4.80
CA ASP A 199 3.12 -22.64 -4.26
C ASP A 199 2.28 -23.84 -3.79
N LYS A 200 2.94 -25.01 -3.67
CA LYS A 200 2.34 -26.24 -3.15
C LYS A 200 1.73 -26.09 -1.76
N ALA A 201 2.23 -25.14 -0.96
CA ALA A 201 1.66 -24.81 0.35
C ALA A 201 0.17 -24.40 0.28
N TYR A 202 -0.32 -23.97 -0.88
CA TYR A 202 -1.72 -23.62 -1.12
C TYR A 202 -2.56 -24.78 -1.65
N SER A 203 -1.95 -25.93 -1.98
CA SER A 203 -2.68 -27.15 -2.35
C SER A 203 -2.91 -27.99 -1.10
N SER A 204 -4.11 -27.92 -0.50
CA SER A 204 -4.55 -28.92 0.47
C SER A 204 -5.09 -30.15 -0.27
N LYS A 205 -4.71 -31.36 0.20
CA LYS A 205 -5.45 -32.57 -0.10
C LYS A 205 -6.76 -32.59 0.67
#